data_ac8b091180f507ced8598d8f378984b3
#
_entry.id   ac8b091180f507ced8598d8f378984b3
#
_cell.length_a   1.000
_cell.length_b   1.000
_cell.length_c   1.000
_cell.angle_alpha   90.00
_cell.angle_beta   90.00
_cell.angle_gamma   90.00
#
_symmetry.space_group_name_H-M   'P 1'
#
loop_
_entity.id
_entity.type
_entity.pdbx_description
1 polymer ?
#
loop_
_entity_poly.entity_id
_entity_poly.type
_entity_poly.pdbx_seq_one_letter_code
_entity_poly.pdbx_strand_id
1 'polypeptide(L)'
;MTNSITQSLRESKKVRWTALILASLSIFGAYYFNYALSSIKPMLESILGWNSDDFGTYTSAYAWFNVFLFMLIFSGFILDKIGIRKTGIGATVIMFIGTAINYWAVSHQFAEGAGFNLPFVGFMDAQVLWSSFGFAIFGVGTEAIGITISKAVVRWFKGKELALAMGMQMSVARLGTLLALAISLPLAKEFTITTPILFALVIMVLGVISFILFSILDIKLDKSEGTKGKITVDPEDEFKIKDILFIIGNLGFWYIAILCVLFYSAVFPFLFYATDLMINKYSVSPYLAGLIPSLLPFGTIILTPVFGSIYDKYGKGATIMIIGSFILVTVHGVLAIPFITAWWVAAIMVIILGIGFSLVPSAMWPSVPKIIPEKQLGTAYAVIFWIQNIGLMFVPLLLGIVLSNTNPDVSPNKRYVKGGIEKALSEVMASNNFTPKEIKNAVDKAVEISVDSIVQYSTYEPVEMSNVDGSKVKNTIYESVLAGVGKVNFSKDKKNVIKSIINEGSQSAFISINNEKLNLRYNYFYDMLIFLTLSSLSVIFAFLLKIEDKRKGYGLELPNIEK
;
A
#
# COMPACT_ATOMS: atom_id res chain seq x y z
N MET A 1 5.77 50.83 -31.14
CA MET A 1 6.06 49.41 -30.89
C MET A 1 5.27 49.00 -29.65
N THR A 2 4.13 48.38 -29.87
CA THR A 2 3.23 47.90 -28.79
C THR A 2 3.92 46.74 -28.08
N ASN A 3 4.42 46.97 -26.88
CA ASN A 3 4.77 45.89 -25.95
C ASN A 3 3.48 45.10 -25.68
N SER A 4 3.26 44.00 -26.41
CA SER A 4 2.31 43.00 -26.02
C SER A 4 2.83 42.42 -24.71
N ILE A 5 2.23 42.80 -23.60
CA ILE A 5 2.42 42.13 -22.30
C ILE A 5 2.01 40.68 -22.54
N THR A 6 2.97 39.82 -22.77
CA THR A 6 2.74 38.37 -22.88
C THR A 6 2.24 37.90 -21.53
N GLN A 7 0.94 37.71 -21.40
CA GLN A 7 0.35 37.16 -20.19
C GLN A 7 1.01 35.82 -19.83
N SER A 8 1.51 35.68 -18.62
CA SER A 8 2.10 34.43 -18.14
C SER A 8 1.10 33.26 -18.32
N LEU A 9 1.59 32.12 -18.80
CA LEU A 9 0.75 30.93 -19.03
C LEU A 9 0.02 30.48 -17.77
N ARG A 10 0.56 30.76 -16.58
CA ARG A 10 -0.11 30.43 -15.31
C ARG A 10 -1.34 31.30 -15.04
N GLU A 11 -1.53 32.43 -15.74
CA GLU A 11 -2.74 33.24 -15.64
C GLU A 11 -3.95 32.53 -16.27
N SER A 12 -3.72 31.68 -17.28
CA SER A 12 -4.75 30.88 -17.90
C SER A 12 -5.16 29.71 -16.99
N LYS A 13 -6.39 29.74 -16.50
CA LYS A 13 -6.95 28.66 -15.67
C LYS A 13 -6.86 27.29 -16.36
N LYS A 14 -7.19 27.21 -17.65
CA LYS A 14 -7.11 25.96 -18.43
C LYS A 14 -5.69 25.39 -18.45
N VAL A 15 -4.68 26.23 -18.71
CA VAL A 15 -3.29 25.78 -18.85
C VAL A 15 -2.74 25.27 -17.51
N ARG A 16 -2.96 26.00 -16.40
CA ARG A 16 -2.43 25.54 -15.10
C ARG A 16 -3.13 24.27 -14.58
N TRP A 17 -4.45 24.11 -14.83
CA TRP A 17 -5.12 22.84 -14.50
C TRP A 17 -4.68 21.69 -15.38
N THR A 18 -4.39 21.93 -16.68
CA THR A 18 -3.77 20.92 -17.55
C THR A 18 -2.38 20.53 -17.02
N ALA A 19 -1.57 21.49 -16.60
CA ALA A 19 -0.27 21.20 -15.98
C ALA A 19 -0.39 20.34 -14.73
N LEU A 20 -1.38 20.62 -13.87
CA LEU A 20 -1.67 19.79 -12.70
C LEU A 20 -2.03 18.34 -13.07
N ILE A 21 -2.94 18.17 -14.02
CA ILE A 21 -3.38 16.83 -14.46
C ILE A 21 -2.19 16.04 -15.02
N LEU A 22 -1.40 16.67 -15.90
CA LEU A 22 -0.23 16.04 -16.50
C LEU A 22 0.81 15.64 -15.45
N ALA A 23 1.10 16.49 -14.47
CA ALA A 23 2.02 16.14 -13.39
C ALA A 23 1.43 15.04 -12.47
N SER A 24 0.13 15.10 -12.16
CA SER A 24 -0.50 14.21 -11.19
C SER A 24 -0.75 12.79 -11.70
N LEU A 25 -0.73 12.55 -13.03
CA LEU A 25 -0.89 11.19 -13.56
C LEU A 25 0.24 10.25 -13.10
N SER A 26 1.44 10.77 -12.88
CA SER A 26 2.56 9.98 -12.36
C SER A 26 2.31 9.51 -10.93
N ILE A 27 1.75 10.36 -10.06
CA ILE A 27 1.46 10.00 -8.68
C ILE A 27 0.26 9.04 -8.59
N PHE A 28 -0.69 9.13 -9.50
CA PHE A 28 -1.76 8.15 -9.63
C PHE A 28 -1.21 6.74 -9.85
N GLY A 29 -0.28 6.58 -10.80
CA GLY A 29 0.37 5.31 -11.08
C GLY A 29 1.19 4.81 -9.89
N ALA A 30 1.91 5.70 -9.22
CA ALA A 30 2.67 5.37 -8.02
C ALA A 30 1.77 4.77 -6.92
N TYR A 31 0.65 5.40 -6.62
CA TYR A 31 -0.27 4.92 -5.59
C TYR A 31 -1.08 3.68 -6.02
N TYR A 32 -1.31 3.49 -7.32
CA TYR A 32 -1.87 2.23 -7.82
C TYR A 32 -0.89 1.08 -7.57
N PHE A 33 0.36 1.17 -8.04
CA PHE A 33 1.31 0.07 -7.90
C PHE A 33 1.65 -0.24 -6.44
N ASN A 34 1.72 0.77 -5.58
CA ASN A 34 2.03 0.60 -4.17
C ASN A 34 1.08 -0.41 -3.47
N TYR A 35 -0.18 -0.51 -3.92
CA TYR A 35 -1.16 -1.41 -3.32
C TYR A 35 -1.63 -2.54 -4.24
N ALA A 36 -1.15 -2.62 -5.48
CA ALA A 36 -1.60 -3.63 -6.44
C ALA A 36 -1.32 -5.07 -5.94
N LEU A 37 -0.11 -5.33 -5.42
CA LEU A 37 0.24 -6.64 -4.89
C LEU A 37 -0.41 -6.92 -3.53
N SER A 38 -0.74 -5.89 -2.76
CA SER A 38 -1.40 -6.04 -1.47
C SER A 38 -2.76 -6.71 -1.60
N SER A 39 -3.52 -6.33 -2.62
CA SER A 39 -4.84 -6.92 -2.89
C SER A 39 -4.77 -8.38 -3.33
N ILE A 40 -3.64 -8.81 -3.91
CA ILE A 40 -3.46 -10.17 -4.42
C ILE A 40 -2.61 -11.06 -3.49
N LYS A 41 -2.36 -10.66 -2.23
CA LYS A 41 -1.61 -11.46 -1.25
C LYS A 41 -2.06 -12.93 -1.20
N PRO A 42 -3.37 -13.26 -1.18
CA PRO A 42 -3.81 -14.66 -1.18
C PRO A 42 -3.38 -15.44 -2.44
N MET A 43 -3.25 -14.75 -3.58
CA MET A 43 -2.77 -15.37 -4.82
C MET A 43 -1.24 -15.50 -4.84
N LEU A 44 -0.49 -14.54 -4.26
CA LEU A 44 0.96 -14.67 -4.08
C LEU A 44 1.27 -15.90 -3.23
N GLU A 45 0.52 -16.13 -2.16
CA GLU A 45 0.64 -17.32 -1.33
C GLU A 45 0.29 -18.61 -2.11
N SER A 46 -0.88 -18.64 -2.73
CA SER A 46 -1.38 -19.86 -3.37
C SER A 46 -0.65 -20.23 -4.66
N ILE A 47 -0.16 -19.25 -5.43
CA ILE A 47 0.48 -19.46 -6.74
C ILE A 47 1.99 -19.50 -6.64
N LEU A 48 2.59 -18.52 -5.92
CA LEU A 48 4.03 -18.34 -5.83
C LEU A 48 4.64 -18.97 -4.57
N GLY A 49 3.80 -19.41 -3.63
CA GLY A 49 4.25 -20.02 -2.38
C GLY A 49 4.77 -19.03 -1.34
N TRP A 50 4.54 -17.72 -1.53
CA TRP A 50 4.93 -16.71 -0.55
C TRP A 50 4.20 -16.96 0.77
N ASN A 51 4.92 -16.89 1.86
CA ASN A 51 4.33 -16.87 3.20
C ASN A 51 4.11 -15.42 3.68
N SER A 52 3.64 -15.25 4.91
CA SER A 52 3.40 -13.91 5.45
C SER A 52 4.69 -13.13 5.74
N ASP A 53 5.81 -13.81 6.05
CA ASP A 53 7.13 -13.18 6.20
C ASP A 53 7.63 -12.62 4.87
N ASP A 54 7.49 -13.40 3.78
CA ASP A 54 7.87 -12.98 2.44
C ASP A 54 7.08 -11.73 2.03
N PHE A 55 5.79 -11.73 2.31
CA PHE A 55 4.93 -10.58 2.01
C PHE A 55 5.26 -9.37 2.88
N GLY A 56 5.56 -9.56 4.17
CA GLY A 56 6.01 -8.52 5.08
C GLY A 56 7.34 -7.91 4.63
N THR A 57 8.29 -8.76 4.23
CA THR A 57 9.59 -8.35 3.67
C THR A 57 9.40 -7.54 2.39
N TYR A 58 8.58 -8.03 1.45
CA TYR A 58 8.25 -7.32 0.22
C TYR A 58 7.65 -5.94 0.49
N THR A 59 6.63 -5.86 1.33
CA THR A 59 5.95 -4.58 1.60
C THR A 59 6.84 -3.59 2.37
N SER A 60 7.75 -4.08 3.23
CA SER A 60 8.75 -3.25 3.91
C SER A 60 9.77 -2.64 2.96
N ALA A 61 10.03 -3.32 1.85
CA ALA A 61 11.08 -2.94 0.89
C ALA A 61 10.83 -1.57 0.24
N TYR A 62 9.58 -1.12 0.14
CA TYR A 62 9.25 0.22 -0.31
C TYR A 62 10.13 1.31 0.33
N ALA A 63 10.42 1.17 1.60
CA ALA A 63 11.14 2.19 2.35
C ALA A 63 12.64 1.89 2.54
N TRP A 64 13.18 0.73 2.10
CA TRP A 64 14.58 0.37 2.37
C TRP A 64 15.57 1.44 1.93
N PHE A 65 15.55 1.86 0.69
CA PHE A 65 16.50 2.85 0.19
C PHE A 65 16.21 4.26 0.73
N ASN A 66 14.96 4.58 1.00
CA ASN A 66 14.58 5.85 1.62
C ASN A 66 15.13 5.95 3.05
N VAL A 67 15.16 4.84 3.81
CA VAL A 67 15.65 4.81 5.19
C VAL A 67 17.18 4.63 5.23
N PHE A 68 17.70 3.57 4.63
CA PHE A 68 19.12 3.21 4.78
C PHE A 68 20.07 4.07 3.94
N LEU A 69 19.64 4.51 2.77
CA LEU A 69 20.42 5.35 1.87
C LEU A 69 20.00 6.82 1.90
N PHE A 70 19.06 7.19 2.77
CA PHE A 70 18.56 8.56 2.89
C PHE A 70 18.07 9.16 1.56
N MET A 71 17.56 8.30 0.65
CA MET A 71 17.21 8.70 -0.71
C MET A 71 16.15 9.80 -0.76
N LEU A 72 15.28 9.89 0.24
CA LEU A 72 14.31 10.97 0.37
C LEU A 72 15.00 12.34 0.52
N ILE A 73 16.03 12.42 1.36
CA ILE A 73 16.82 13.65 1.58
C ILE A 73 17.60 14.00 0.31
N PHE A 74 18.24 12.99 -0.31
CA PHE A 74 18.95 13.19 -1.58
C PHE A 74 18.01 13.62 -2.70
N SER A 75 16.79 13.11 -2.76
CA SER A 75 15.79 13.50 -3.75
C SER A 75 15.41 14.98 -3.63
N GLY A 76 15.27 15.50 -2.41
CA GLY A 76 15.07 16.93 -2.15
C GLY A 76 16.25 17.77 -2.65
N PHE A 77 17.47 17.37 -2.29
CA PHE A 77 18.69 18.04 -2.75
C PHE A 77 18.84 18.04 -4.29
N ILE A 78 18.57 16.88 -4.91
CA ILE A 78 18.58 16.75 -6.39
C ILE A 78 17.53 17.68 -7.00
N LEU A 79 16.32 17.72 -6.44
CA LEU A 79 15.23 18.60 -6.90
C LEU A 79 15.65 20.08 -6.86
N ASP A 80 16.33 20.51 -5.81
CA ASP A 80 16.81 21.88 -5.67
C ASP A 80 17.93 22.20 -6.68
N LYS A 81 18.82 21.24 -6.92
CA LYS A 81 19.99 21.44 -7.79
C LYS A 81 19.66 21.36 -9.28
N ILE A 82 18.87 20.39 -9.72
CA ILE A 82 18.61 20.13 -11.16
C ILE A 82 17.19 20.52 -11.62
N GLY A 83 16.32 20.88 -10.66
CA GLY A 83 14.99 21.43 -10.91
C GLY A 83 13.90 20.40 -11.17
N ILE A 84 12.63 20.86 -11.16
CA ILE A 84 11.40 20.06 -11.25
C ILE A 84 11.39 19.10 -12.44
N ARG A 85 11.80 19.57 -13.62
CA ARG A 85 11.67 18.82 -14.88
C ARG A 85 12.54 17.57 -14.88
N LYS A 86 13.84 17.74 -14.65
CA LYS A 86 14.82 16.63 -14.69
C LYS A 86 14.57 15.65 -13.55
N THR A 87 14.31 16.17 -12.34
CA THR A 87 14.00 15.33 -11.17
C THR A 87 12.73 14.53 -11.38
N GLY A 88 11.66 15.15 -11.89
CA GLY A 88 10.40 14.44 -12.09
C GLY A 88 10.46 13.41 -13.22
N ILE A 89 11.12 13.70 -14.35
CA ILE A 89 11.36 12.69 -15.40
C ILE A 89 12.22 11.54 -14.83
N GLY A 90 13.29 11.83 -14.10
CA GLY A 90 14.13 10.82 -13.48
C GLY A 90 13.35 9.96 -12.48
N ALA A 91 12.54 10.57 -11.62
CA ALA A 91 11.71 9.87 -10.64
C ALA A 91 10.67 8.94 -11.32
N THR A 92 9.98 9.41 -12.37
CA THR A 92 9.02 8.58 -13.12
C THR A 92 9.70 7.41 -13.84
N VAL A 93 10.90 7.60 -14.38
CA VAL A 93 11.70 6.51 -14.97
C VAL A 93 12.15 5.50 -13.91
N ILE A 94 12.59 5.96 -12.74
CA ILE A 94 12.95 5.08 -11.60
C ILE A 94 11.76 4.25 -11.16
N MET A 95 10.56 4.85 -11.04
CA MET A 95 9.33 4.11 -10.74
C MET A 95 9.04 3.04 -11.80
N PHE A 96 9.15 3.39 -13.08
CA PHE A 96 8.94 2.44 -14.17
C PHE A 96 9.93 1.27 -14.09
N ILE A 97 11.22 1.54 -13.89
CA ILE A 97 12.25 0.49 -13.74
C ILE A 97 11.93 -0.43 -12.57
N GLY A 98 11.62 0.13 -11.40
CA GLY A 98 11.25 -0.66 -10.22
C GLY A 98 10.01 -1.55 -10.46
N THR A 99 8.99 -1.00 -11.11
CA THR A 99 7.78 -1.76 -11.48
C THR A 99 8.08 -2.85 -12.52
N ALA A 100 8.98 -2.58 -13.49
CA ALA A 100 9.39 -3.54 -14.50
C ALA A 100 10.18 -4.72 -13.90
N ILE A 101 11.09 -4.45 -12.95
CA ILE A 101 11.80 -5.48 -12.20
C ILE A 101 10.79 -6.35 -11.43
N ASN A 102 9.80 -5.73 -10.79
CA ASN A 102 8.77 -6.43 -10.05
C ASN A 102 7.91 -7.31 -10.98
N TYR A 103 7.50 -6.79 -12.14
CA TYR A 103 6.79 -7.58 -13.15
C TYR A 103 7.62 -8.79 -13.62
N TRP A 104 8.90 -8.57 -13.93
CA TRP A 104 9.81 -9.64 -14.32
C TRP A 104 9.93 -10.69 -13.21
N ALA A 105 10.17 -10.27 -11.96
CA ALA A 105 10.35 -11.18 -10.83
C ALA A 105 9.12 -12.05 -10.56
N VAL A 106 7.90 -11.46 -10.60
CA VAL A 106 6.65 -12.20 -10.37
C VAL A 106 6.29 -13.11 -11.56
N SER A 107 6.68 -12.75 -12.78
CA SER A 107 6.43 -13.55 -13.98
C SER A 107 7.48 -14.63 -14.25
N HIS A 108 8.69 -14.47 -13.69
CA HIS A 108 9.80 -15.42 -13.92
C HIS A 108 9.67 -16.65 -13.02
N GLN A 109 9.94 -17.82 -13.58
CA GLN A 109 10.02 -19.07 -12.83
C GLN A 109 11.48 -19.29 -12.42
N PHE A 110 11.78 -19.02 -11.17
CA PHE A 110 13.08 -19.35 -10.60
C PHE A 110 13.20 -20.86 -10.37
N ALA A 111 14.43 -21.38 -10.34
CA ALA A 111 14.67 -22.78 -9.98
C ALA A 111 14.22 -23.02 -8.53
N GLU A 112 13.77 -24.23 -8.24
CA GLU A 112 13.37 -24.60 -6.88
C GLU A 112 14.55 -24.44 -5.90
N GLY A 113 14.31 -23.76 -4.79
CA GLY A 113 15.36 -23.43 -3.81
C GLY A 113 16.35 -22.34 -4.23
N ALA A 114 16.12 -21.66 -5.37
CA ALA A 114 16.94 -20.51 -5.75
C ALA A 114 16.69 -19.35 -4.77
N GLY A 115 17.76 -18.88 -4.15
CA GLY A 115 17.68 -17.79 -3.17
C GLY A 115 19.06 -17.35 -2.71
N PHE A 116 19.06 -16.41 -1.76
CA PHE A 116 20.29 -15.82 -1.24
C PHE A 116 20.24 -15.79 0.29
N ASN A 117 21.36 -16.13 0.92
CA ASN A 117 21.53 -15.92 2.35
C ASN A 117 21.97 -14.47 2.60
N LEU A 118 21.06 -13.67 3.12
CA LEU A 118 21.34 -12.27 3.45
C LEU A 118 21.80 -12.14 4.92
N PRO A 119 22.81 -11.29 5.20
CA PRO A 119 23.21 -11.00 6.58
C PRO A 119 21.98 -10.47 7.37
N PHE A 120 21.80 -10.99 8.59
CA PHE A 120 20.74 -10.62 9.54
C PHE A 120 19.30 -11.00 9.14
N VAL A 121 19.02 -11.37 7.89
CA VAL A 121 17.68 -11.74 7.40
C VAL A 121 17.54 -13.25 7.23
N GLY A 122 18.64 -13.97 6.93
CA GLY A 122 18.62 -15.39 6.62
C GLY A 122 18.41 -15.66 5.13
N PHE A 123 17.90 -16.86 4.82
CA PHE A 123 17.60 -17.27 3.45
C PHE A 123 16.36 -16.56 2.92
N MET A 124 16.47 -15.98 1.73
CA MET A 124 15.38 -15.33 1.03
C MET A 124 15.27 -15.88 -0.39
N ASP A 125 14.09 -16.34 -0.77
CA ASP A 125 13.81 -16.81 -2.12
C ASP A 125 14.11 -15.74 -3.17
N ALA A 126 14.70 -16.15 -4.29
CA ALA A 126 15.10 -15.24 -5.36
C ALA A 126 13.93 -14.38 -5.87
N GLN A 127 12.72 -14.95 -5.95
CA GLN A 127 11.53 -14.25 -6.41
C GLN A 127 11.13 -13.13 -5.42
N VAL A 128 11.15 -13.41 -4.11
CA VAL A 128 10.87 -12.43 -3.06
C VAL A 128 11.93 -11.34 -3.07
N LEU A 129 13.21 -11.70 -3.17
CA LEU A 129 14.33 -10.75 -3.19
C LEU A 129 14.23 -9.77 -4.37
N TRP A 130 14.06 -10.29 -5.60
CA TRP A 130 13.98 -9.44 -6.78
C TRP A 130 12.70 -8.58 -6.81
N SER A 131 11.58 -9.13 -6.34
CA SER A 131 10.34 -8.35 -6.18
C SER A 131 10.54 -7.21 -5.17
N SER A 132 11.16 -7.51 -4.01
CA SER A 132 11.47 -6.52 -2.97
C SER A 132 12.45 -5.46 -3.47
N PHE A 133 13.49 -5.86 -4.20
CA PHE A 133 14.44 -4.93 -4.80
C PHE A 133 13.78 -3.99 -5.81
N GLY A 134 12.92 -4.52 -6.67
CA GLY A 134 12.13 -3.70 -7.59
C GLY A 134 11.22 -2.72 -6.84
N PHE A 135 10.60 -3.16 -5.73
CA PHE A 135 9.74 -2.31 -4.92
C PHE A 135 10.51 -1.23 -4.15
N ALA A 136 11.75 -1.52 -3.72
CA ALA A 136 12.65 -0.53 -3.11
C ALA A 136 13.06 0.58 -4.10
N ILE A 137 13.42 0.21 -5.34
CA ILE A 137 13.71 1.18 -6.41
C ILE A 137 12.46 2.03 -6.72
N PHE A 138 11.29 1.39 -6.84
CA PHE A 138 10.02 2.07 -7.04
C PHE A 138 9.74 3.07 -5.91
N GLY A 139 9.98 2.71 -4.65
CA GLY A 139 9.78 3.57 -3.49
C GLY A 139 10.59 4.86 -3.55
N VAL A 140 11.86 4.81 -4.00
CA VAL A 140 12.68 6.02 -4.23
C VAL A 140 12.03 6.95 -5.25
N GLY A 141 11.59 6.40 -6.38
CA GLY A 141 10.92 7.19 -7.41
C GLY A 141 9.62 7.81 -6.92
N THR A 142 8.84 7.08 -6.12
CA THR A 142 7.56 7.52 -5.57
C THR A 142 7.72 8.70 -4.61
N GLU A 143 8.69 8.64 -3.71
CA GLU A 143 8.96 9.75 -2.79
C GLU A 143 9.51 10.97 -3.53
N ALA A 144 10.43 10.75 -4.49
CA ALA A 144 10.99 11.83 -5.31
C ALA A 144 9.93 12.53 -6.16
N ILE A 145 8.99 11.78 -6.77
CA ILE A 145 7.93 12.40 -7.59
C ILE A 145 6.93 13.14 -6.72
N GLY A 146 6.62 12.65 -5.51
CA GLY A 146 5.71 13.31 -4.58
C GLY A 146 6.15 14.73 -4.21
N ILE A 147 7.41 14.90 -3.79
CA ILE A 147 7.98 16.24 -3.49
C ILE A 147 8.11 17.09 -4.75
N THR A 148 8.45 16.49 -5.89
CA THR A 148 8.61 17.21 -7.17
C THR A 148 7.29 17.79 -7.65
N ILE A 149 6.19 17.03 -7.61
CA ILE A 149 4.86 17.50 -8.01
C ILE A 149 4.38 18.58 -7.05
N SER A 150 4.58 18.43 -5.73
CA SER A 150 4.21 19.44 -4.76
C SER A 150 4.89 20.78 -5.06
N LYS A 151 6.18 20.76 -5.39
CA LYS A 151 6.92 21.95 -5.81
C LYS A 151 6.43 22.53 -7.15
N ALA A 152 6.06 21.65 -8.10
CA ALA A 152 5.46 22.06 -9.37
C ALA A 152 4.11 22.76 -9.16
N VAL A 153 3.26 22.21 -8.27
CA VAL A 153 1.95 22.81 -7.92
C VAL A 153 2.13 24.19 -7.31
N VAL A 154 3.05 24.34 -6.36
CA VAL A 154 3.37 25.66 -5.79
C VAL A 154 3.76 26.63 -6.89
N ARG A 155 4.65 26.25 -7.79
CA ARG A 155 5.11 27.10 -8.91
C ARG A 155 3.97 27.58 -9.80
N TRP A 156 3.06 26.67 -10.16
CA TRP A 156 1.97 26.97 -11.10
C TRP A 156 0.78 27.69 -10.46
N PHE A 157 0.57 27.51 -9.15
CA PHE A 157 -0.62 27.97 -8.44
C PHE A 157 -0.36 29.00 -7.34
N LYS A 158 0.91 29.41 -7.08
CA LYS A 158 1.21 30.47 -6.10
C LYS A 158 0.46 31.75 -6.46
N GLY A 159 -0.35 32.24 -5.51
CA GLY A 159 -1.23 33.40 -5.71
C GLY A 159 -2.52 33.11 -6.50
N LYS A 160 -2.84 31.86 -6.71
CA LYS A 160 -4.08 31.36 -7.35
C LYS A 160 -4.75 30.33 -6.42
N GLU A 161 -5.43 29.31 -7.00
CA GLU A 161 -6.11 28.29 -6.21
C GLU A 161 -5.14 27.21 -5.66
N LEU A 162 -4.08 27.59 -4.95
CA LEU A 162 -3.00 26.68 -4.51
C LEU A 162 -3.51 25.55 -3.61
N ALA A 163 -4.32 25.86 -2.60
CA ALA A 163 -4.85 24.87 -1.67
C ALA A 163 -5.73 23.83 -2.39
N LEU A 164 -6.56 24.29 -3.34
CA LEU A 164 -7.39 23.41 -4.17
C LEU A 164 -6.53 22.51 -5.06
N ALA A 165 -5.48 23.04 -5.69
CA ALA A 165 -4.58 22.28 -6.54
C ALA A 165 -3.81 21.21 -5.75
N MET A 166 -3.31 21.52 -4.55
CA MET A 166 -2.69 20.56 -3.62
C MET A 166 -3.67 19.46 -3.20
N GLY A 167 -4.91 19.83 -2.88
CA GLY A 167 -5.97 18.88 -2.57
C GLY A 167 -6.28 17.94 -3.74
N MET A 168 -6.38 18.48 -4.94
CA MET A 168 -6.64 17.69 -6.16
C MET A 168 -5.48 16.72 -6.49
N GLN A 169 -4.24 17.15 -6.33
CA GLN A 169 -3.08 16.24 -6.46
C GLN A 169 -3.21 15.04 -5.53
N MET A 170 -3.53 15.28 -4.26
CA MET A 170 -3.72 14.21 -3.28
C MET A 170 -4.93 13.33 -3.59
N SER A 171 -6.02 13.91 -4.09
CA SER A 171 -7.20 13.15 -4.54
C SER A 171 -6.87 12.21 -5.68
N VAL A 172 -6.06 12.65 -6.66
CA VAL A 172 -5.58 11.80 -7.76
C VAL A 172 -4.72 10.64 -7.24
N ALA A 173 -3.84 10.89 -6.27
CA ALA A 173 -3.07 9.83 -5.61
C ALA A 173 -4.01 8.80 -4.93
N ARG A 174 -4.98 9.26 -4.16
CA ARG A 174 -5.96 8.38 -3.47
C ARG A 174 -6.81 7.56 -4.44
N LEU A 175 -7.14 8.12 -5.61
CA LEU A 175 -7.83 7.38 -6.67
C LEU A 175 -6.98 6.19 -7.17
N GLY A 176 -5.65 6.33 -7.25
CA GLY A 176 -4.74 5.23 -7.55
C GLY A 176 -4.85 4.10 -6.50
N THR A 177 -4.79 4.44 -5.22
CA THR A 177 -4.96 3.47 -4.12
C THR A 177 -6.32 2.77 -4.17
N LEU A 178 -7.38 3.54 -4.39
CA LEU A 178 -8.75 3.00 -4.50
C LEU A 178 -8.84 1.95 -5.60
N LEU A 179 -8.36 2.28 -6.79
CA LEU A 179 -8.38 1.34 -7.92
C LEU A 179 -7.51 0.11 -7.66
N ALA A 180 -6.32 0.27 -7.08
CA ALA A 180 -5.47 -0.85 -6.72
C ALA A 180 -6.19 -1.86 -5.83
N LEU A 181 -6.82 -1.38 -4.76
CA LEU A 181 -7.55 -2.23 -3.82
C LEU A 181 -8.80 -2.85 -4.46
N ALA A 182 -9.55 -2.09 -5.25
CA ALA A 182 -10.82 -2.55 -5.80
C ALA A 182 -10.67 -3.54 -6.96
N ILE A 183 -9.70 -3.32 -7.87
CA ILE A 183 -9.66 -4.06 -9.14
C ILE A 183 -8.50 -5.04 -9.29
N SER A 184 -7.41 -4.95 -8.48
CA SER A 184 -6.23 -5.80 -8.70
C SER A 184 -6.54 -7.28 -8.51
N LEU A 185 -7.30 -7.66 -7.48
CA LEU A 185 -7.66 -9.06 -7.28
C LEU A 185 -8.61 -9.60 -8.37
N PRO A 186 -9.67 -8.91 -8.76
CA PRO A 186 -10.46 -9.29 -9.95
C PRO A 186 -9.62 -9.43 -11.22
N LEU A 187 -8.73 -8.47 -11.52
CA LEU A 187 -7.85 -8.55 -12.70
C LEU A 187 -6.92 -9.76 -12.65
N ALA A 188 -6.34 -10.04 -11.48
CA ALA A 188 -5.46 -11.19 -11.32
C ALA A 188 -6.21 -12.52 -11.49
N LYS A 189 -7.47 -12.59 -11.09
CA LYS A 189 -8.33 -13.77 -11.21
C LYS A 189 -8.81 -14.01 -12.64
N GLU A 190 -9.26 -12.96 -13.31
CA GLU A 190 -9.78 -13.08 -14.68
C GLU A 190 -8.68 -13.37 -15.72
N PHE A 191 -7.47 -12.88 -15.48
CA PHE A 191 -6.35 -13.03 -16.42
C PHE A 191 -5.18 -13.82 -15.79
N THR A 192 -4.25 -13.12 -15.16
CA THR A 192 -3.07 -13.72 -14.51
C THR A 192 -2.65 -12.92 -13.29
N ILE A 193 -1.90 -13.54 -12.39
CA ILE A 193 -1.34 -12.87 -11.18
C ILE A 193 -0.48 -11.65 -11.54
N THR A 194 0.11 -11.62 -12.72
CA THR A 194 0.96 -10.52 -13.20
C THR A 194 0.17 -9.37 -13.83
N THR A 195 -1.11 -9.58 -14.16
CA THR A 195 -1.93 -8.58 -14.85
C THR A 195 -2.05 -7.26 -14.08
N PRO A 196 -2.25 -7.22 -12.75
CA PRO A 196 -2.25 -5.95 -12.00
C PRO A 196 -0.93 -5.18 -12.10
N ILE A 197 0.21 -5.89 -12.17
CA ILE A 197 1.54 -5.28 -12.31
C ILE A 197 1.73 -4.75 -13.75
N LEU A 198 1.27 -5.52 -14.74
CA LEU A 198 1.28 -5.09 -16.15
C LEU A 198 0.44 -3.83 -16.35
N PHE A 199 -0.73 -3.78 -15.73
CA PHE A 199 -1.59 -2.59 -15.73
C PHE A 199 -0.87 -1.39 -15.08
N ALA A 200 -0.17 -1.60 -13.96
CA ALA A 200 0.69 -0.58 -13.35
C ALA A 200 1.79 -0.10 -14.31
N LEU A 201 2.47 -1.02 -15.02
CA LEU A 201 3.49 -0.67 -16.00
C LEU A 201 2.94 0.24 -17.11
N VAL A 202 1.77 -0.08 -17.63
CA VAL A 202 1.10 0.77 -18.64
C VAL A 202 0.84 2.18 -18.08
N ILE A 203 0.33 2.27 -16.86
CA ILE A 203 0.11 3.57 -16.20
C ILE A 203 1.44 4.30 -15.97
N MET A 204 2.53 3.58 -15.61
CA MET A 204 3.85 4.19 -15.44
C MET A 204 4.40 4.77 -16.76
N VAL A 205 4.24 4.07 -17.88
CA VAL A 205 4.59 4.60 -19.21
C VAL A 205 3.80 5.87 -19.51
N LEU A 206 2.49 5.85 -19.27
CA LEU A 206 1.64 7.03 -19.42
C LEU A 206 2.08 8.16 -18.47
N GLY A 207 2.50 7.82 -17.25
CA GLY A 207 3.05 8.76 -16.27
C GLY A 207 4.35 9.43 -16.76
N VAL A 208 5.27 8.66 -17.32
CA VAL A 208 6.51 9.20 -17.92
C VAL A 208 6.19 10.15 -19.07
N ILE A 209 5.34 9.71 -20.01
CA ILE A 209 4.92 10.55 -21.16
C ILE A 209 4.24 11.83 -20.67
N SER A 210 3.32 11.70 -19.71
CA SER A 210 2.58 12.82 -19.14
C SER A 210 3.51 13.82 -18.44
N PHE A 211 4.52 13.34 -17.71
CA PHE A 211 5.49 14.23 -17.06
C PHE A 211 6.44 14.91 -18.05
N ILE A 212 6.78 14.26 -19.17
CA ILE A 212 7.50 14.90 -20.28
C ILE A 212 6.65 16.01 -20.89
N LEU A 213 5.35 15.78 -21.13
CA LEU A 213 4.43 16.80 -21.64
C LEU A 213 4.28 17.97 -20.65
N PHE A 214 4.17 17.67 -19.33
CA PHE A 214 4.23 18.67 -18.28
C PHE A 214 5.53 19.49 -18.37
N SER A 215 6.67 18.85 -18.54
CA SER A 215 7.98 19.52 -18.63
C SER A 215 8.07 20.46 -19.85
N ILE A 216 7.50 20.06 -20.99
CA ILE A 216 7.39 20.92 -22.17
C ILE A 216 6.52 22.15 -21.88
N LEU A 217 5.41 21.96 -21.19
CA LEU A 217 4.52 23.04 -20.80
C LEU A 217 5.19 24.00 -19.80
N ASP A 218 5.97 23.46 -18.87
CA ASP A 218 6.73 24.21 -17.88
C ASP A 218 7.89 25.02 -18.50
N ILE A 219 8.50 24.52 -19.62
CA ILE A 219 9.47 25.31 -20.43
C ILE A 219 8.77 26.50 -21.11
N LYS A 220 7.53 26.29 -21.58
CA LYS A 220 6.76 27.41 -22.18
C LYS A 220 6.37 28.44 -21.12
N LEU A 221 6.16 28.04 -19.88
CA LEU A 221 5.94 28.95 -18.76
C LEU A 221 7.15 29.85 -18.55
N ASP A 222 8.38 29.28 -18.46
CA ASP A 222 9.61 30.09 -18.35
C ASP A 222 9.73 31.16 -19.45
N LYS A 223 9.41 30.77 -20.68
CA LYS A 223 9.46 31.68 -21.81
C LYS A 223 8.43 32.81 -21.68
N SER A 224 7.23 32.52 -21.17
CA SER A 224 6.18 33.52 -20.97
C SER A 224 6.45 34.47 -19.79
N GLU A 225 7.25 34.05 -18.81
CA GLU A 225 7.63 34.86 -17.65
C GLU A 225 8.98 35.56 -17.82
N GLY A 226 9.69 35.31 -18.90
CA GLY A 226 11.05 35.84 -19.13
C GLY A 226 12.10 35.27 -18.17
N THR A 227 11.76 34.23 -17.44
CA THR A 227 12.63 33.57 -16.48
C THR A 227 13.41 32.44 -17.17
N LYS A 228 14.75 32.45 -17.08
CA LYS A 228 15.58 31.36 -17.58
C LYS A 228 15.62 30.21 -16.58
N GLY A 229 14.54 29.48 -16.41
CA GLY A 229 14.55 28.15 -15.76
C GLY A 229 15.18 28.03 -14.37
N LYS A 230 15.69 29.11 -13.82
CA LYS A 230 16.14 29.12 -12.43
C LYS A 230 14.90 29.26 -11.54
N ILE A 231 14.49 28.13 -10.98
CA ILE A 231 13.76 28.21 -9.73
C ILE A 231 14.75 28.89 -8.79
N THR A 232 14.52 30.15 -8.50
CA THR A 232 15.10 30.74 -7.31
C THR A 232 14.38 30.05 -6.16
N VAL A 233 14.91 28.89 -5.73
CA VAL A 233 14.68 28.43 -4.37
C VAL A 233 15.16 29.61 -3.55
N ASP A 234 14.27 30.14 -2.74
CA ASP A 234 14.71 31.13 -1.78
C ASP A 234 15.88 30.47 -1.05
N PRO A 235 17.09 31.06 -0.97
CA PRO A 235 18.22 30.43 -0.29
C PRO A 235 17.89 30.04 1.17
N GLU A 236 16.76 30.56 1.67
CA GLU A 236 16.19 30.26 2.97
C GLU A 236 15.44 28.91 3.03
N ASP A 237 14.96 28.38 1.89
CA ASP A 237 14.24 27.11 1.80
C ASP A 237 15.15 25.91 1.45
N GLU A 238 16.46 26.13 1.27
CA GLU A 238 17.41 25.05 1.00
C GLU A 238 17.65 24.19 2.23
N PHE A 239 17.68 22.87 2.03
CA PHE A 239 18.09 21.90 3.06
C PHE A 239 19.50 22.20 3.56
N LYS A 240 19.65 22.44 4.86
CA LYS A 240 20.94 22.66 5.52
C LYS A 240 21.15 21.65 6.65
N ILE A 241 22.23 20.90 6.56
CA ILE A 241 22.58 19.92 7.60
C ILE A 241 22.67 20.56 9.00
N LYS A 242 23.12 21.82 9.08
CA LYS A 242 23.17 22.58 10.36
C LYS A 242 21.79 22.79 10.98
N ASP A 243 20.74 22.87 10.19
CA ASP A 243 19.37 23.07 10.68
C ASP A 243 18.84 21.81 11.37
N ILE A 244 19.36 20.63 11.03
CA ILE A 244 18.99 19.37 11.69
C ILE A 244 19.21 19.49 13.21
N LEU A 245 20.36 19.98 13.66
CA LEU A 245 20.68 20.09 15.09
C LEU A 245 19.70 21.02 15.82
N PHE A 246 19.28 22.09 15.17
CA PHE A 246 18.26 23.00 15.73
C PHE A 246 16.89 22.31 15.82
N ILE A 247 16.49 21.62 14.76
CA ILE A 247 15.19 20.94 14.66
C ILE A 247 15.07 19.82 15.70
N ILE A 248 16.10 18.95 15.82
CA ILE A 248 16.09 17.86 16.79
C ILE A 248 16.17 18.34 18.25
N GLY A 249 16.60 19.57 18.49
CA GLY A 249 16.55 20.22 19.80
C GLY A 249 15.14 20.67 20.21
N ASN A 250 14.17 20.71 19.29
CA ASN A 250 12.81 21.17 19.56
C ASN A 250 11.89 19.99 19.96
N LEU A 251 11.37 20.03 21.18
CA LEU A 251 10.51 18.95 21.69
C LEU A 251 9.17 18.86 20.96
N GLY A 252 8.59 20.00 20.54
CA GLY A 252 7.37 20.03 19.72
C GLY A 252 7.56 19.34 18.37
N PHE A 253 8.75 19.45 17.76
CA PHE A 253 9.11 18.73 16.57
C PHE A 253 9.08 17.21 16.79
N TRP A 254 9.66 16.71 17.88
CA TRP A 254 9.63 15.27 18.18
C TRP A 254 8.21 14.75 18.41
N TYR A 255 7.37 15.51 19.11
CA TYR A 255 6.00 15.08 19.34
C TYR A 255 5.21 14.97 18.04
N ILE A 256 5.36 15.92 17.10
CA ILE A 256 4.67 15.84 15.81
C ILE A 256 5.28 14.78 14.89
N ALA A 257 6.60 14.59 14.91
CA ALA A 257 7.28 13.56 14.11
C ALA A 257 6.94 12.13 14.57
N ILE A 258 6.91 11.90 15.89
CA ILE A 258 6.52 10.59 16.45
C ILE A 258 5.03 10.35 16.24
N LEU A 259 4.18 11.36 16.43
CA LEU A 259 2.76 11.25 16.07
C LEU A 259 2.58 10.88 14.61
N CYS A 260 3.34 11.50 13.71
CA CYS A 260 3.33 11.20 12.28
C CYS A 260 3.64 9.72 12.01
N VAL A 261 4.79 9.22 12.48
CA VAL A 261 5.17 7.83 12.22
C VAL A 261 4.18 6.84 12.81
N LEU A 262 3.71 7.05 14.03
CA LEU A 262 2.74 6.16 14.69
C LEU A 262 1.40 6.13 13.95
N PHE A 263 0.91 7.29 13.58
CA PHE A 263 -0.37 7.43 12.87
C PHE A 263 -0.33 6.81 11.48
N TYR A 264 0.67 7.15 10.67
CA TYR A 264 0.79 6.60 9.32
C TYR A 264 1.12 5.11 9.31
N SER A 265 1.89 4.63 10.29
CA SER A 265 2.18 3.20 10.47
C SER A 265 0.97 2.38 10.92
N ALA A 266 -0.03 3.00 11.52
CA ALA A 266 -1.30 2.35 11.85
C ALA A 266 -2.27 2.27 10.66
N VAL A 267 -2.07 3.05 9.59
CA VAL A 267 -3.00 3.11 8.45
C VAL A 267 -2.43 2.48 7.18
N PHE A 268 -1.23 2.84 6.76
CA PHE A 268 -0.68 2.35 5.49
C PHE A 268 -0.35 0.86 5.53
N PRO A 269 0.35 0.33 6.54
CA PRO A 269 0.56 -1.10 6.66
C PRO A 269 -0.75 -1.90 6.82
N PHE A 270 -1.76 -1.33 7.49
CA PHE A 270 -3.09 -1.95 7.54
C PHE A 270 -3.66 -2.18 6.13
N LEU A 271 -3.55 -1.21 5.22
CA LEU A 271 -4.03 -1.37 3.85
C LEU A 271 -3.31 -2.48 3.07
N PHE A 272 -2.05 -2.78 3.38
CA PHE A 272 -1.32 -3.89 2.76
C PHE A 272 -1.95 -5.26 3.10
N TYR A 273 -2.48 -5.41 4.29
CA TYR A 273 -3.07 -6.67 4.76
C TYR A 273 -4.61 -6.69 4.75
N ALA A 274 -5.25 -5.55 4.47
CA ALA A 274 -6.68 -5.39 4.65
C ALA A 274 -7.52 -6.33 3.78
N THR A 275 -7.15 -6.56 2.51
CA THR A 275 -7.86 -7.50 1.62
C THR A 275 -7.78 -8.93 2.16
N ASP A 276 -6.60 -9.36 2.61
CA ASP A 276 -6.39 -10.68 3.18
C ASP A 276 -7.14 -10.84 4.52
N LEU A 277 -7.16 -9.79 5.35
CA LEU A 277 -7.97 -9.73 6.57
C LEU A 277 -9.46 -9.92 6.28
N MET A 278 -10.00 -9.28 5.21
CA MET A 278 -11.42 -9.44 4.84
C MET A 278 -11.74 -10.89 4.45
N ILE A 279 -10.83 -11.56 3.77
CA ILE A 279 -11.01 -12.97 3.40
C ILE A 279 -10.91 -13.87 4.63
N ASN A 280 -9.84 -13.74 5.42
CA ASN A 280 -9.54 -14.69 6.50
C ASN A 280 -10.46 -14.52 7.72
N LYS A 281 -10.69 -13.29 8.17
CA LYS A 281 -11.49 -13.03 9.38
C LYS A 281 -12.98 -12.87 9.09
N TYR A 282 -13.33 -12.16 8.01
CA TYR A 282 -14.72 -11.77 7.73
C TYR A 282 -15.39 -12.64 6.66
N SER A 283 -14.69 -13.63 6.14
CA SER A 283 -15.21 -14.57 5.12
C SER A 283 -15.78 -13.88 3.88
N VAL A 284 -15.25 -12.70 3.55
CA VAL A 284 -15.66 -11.97 2.35
C VAL A 284 -15.13 -12.70 1.13
N SER A 285 -15.97 -12.83 0.11
CA SER A 285 -15.52 -13.45 -1.14
C SER A 285 -14.34 -12.68 -1.74
N PRO A 286 -13.37 -13.36 -2.35
CA PRO A 286 -12.20 -12.70 -2.93
C PRO A 286 -12.50 -11.57 -3.91
N TYR A 287 -13.62 -11.65 -4.64
CA TYR A 287 -14.04 -10.57 -5.55
C TYR A 287 -14.42 -9.26 -4.83
N LEU A 288 -14.99 -9.38 -3.63
CA LEU A 288 -15.49 -8.24 -2.86
C LEU A 288 -14.50 -7.79 -1.79
N ALA A 289 -13.51 -8.62 -1.46
CA ALA A 289 -12.59 -8.39 -0.34
C ALA A 289 -11.77 -7.10 -0.48
N GLY A 290 -11.41 -6.70 -1.70
CA GLY A 290 -10.69 -5.46 -1.97
C GLY A 290 -11.58 -4.21 -1.96
N LEU A 291 -12.90 -4.36 -2.19
CA LEU A 291 -13.84 -3.23 -2.19
C LEU A 291 -14.00 -2.60 -0.81
N ILE A 292 -13.98 -3.40 0.26
CA ILE A 292 -14.11 -2.87 1.62
C ILE A 292 -12.94 -1.96 1.98
N PRO A 293 -11.65 -2.38 1.87
CA PRO A 293 -10.53 -1.48 2.11
C PRO A 293 -10.49 -0.26 1.19
N SER A 294 -11.02 -0.34 -0.03
CA SER A 294 -11.06 0.80 -0.96
C SER A 294 -11.98 1.95 -0.52
N LEU A 295 -12.90 1.69 0.44
CA LEU A 295 -13.74 2.73 1.04
C LEU A 295 -12.91 3.77 1.81
N LEU A 296 -11.74 3.39 2.36
CA LEU A 296 -10.85 4.32 3.05
C LEU A 296 -10.32 5.40 2.09
N PRO A 297 -9.58 5.10 1.01
CA PRO A 297 -9.10 6.12 0.10
C PRO A 297 -10.25 6.86 -0.61
N PHE A 298 -11.39 6.22 -0.87
CA PHE A 298 -12.57 6.88 -1.42
C PHE A 298 -13.05 8.01 -0.50
N GLY A 299 -13.21 7.74 0.80
CA GLY A 299 -13.62 8.75 1.77
C GLY A 299 -12.62 9.90 1.88
N THR A 300 -11.32 9.62 1.83
CA THR A 300 -10.28 10.64 1.97
C THR A 300 -10.23 11.63 0.80
N ILE A 301 -10.64 11.24 -0.40
CA ILE A 301 -10.73 12.14 -1.57
C ILE A 301 -11.63 13.34 -1.26
N ILE A 302 -12.73 13.11 -0.55
CA ILE A 302 -13.73 14.11 -0.23
C ILE A 302 -13.44 14.78 1.12
N LEU A 303 -13.14 13.98 2.14
CA LEU A 303 -13.07 14.46 3.52
C LEU A 303 -11.81 15.26 3.83
N THR A 304 -10.68 14.97 3.20
CA THR A 304 -9.42 15.68 3.48
C THR A 304 -9.51 17.18 3.16
N PRO A 305 -10.02 17.62 1.99
CA PRO A 305 -10.27 19.05 1.73
C PRO A 305 -11.26 19.69 2.69
N VAL A 306 -12.33 18.96 3.07
CA VAL A 306 -13.35 19.46 4.00
C VAL A 306 -12.73 19.71 5.38
N PHE A 307 -11.98 18.76 5.93
CA PHE A 307 -11.34 18.91 7.24
C PHE A 307 -10.21 19.95 7.23
N GLY A 308 -9.47 20.07 6.13
CA GLY A 308 -8.52 21.16 5.94
C GLY A 308 -9.19 22.53 6.05
N SER A 309 -10.31 22.72 5.36
CA SER A 309 -11.09 23.97 5.43
C SER A 309 -11.66 24.24 6.83
N ILE A 310 -12.07 23.19 7.54
CA ILE A 310 -12.52 23.31 8.94
C ILE A 310 -11.37 23.75 9.84
N TYR A 311 -10.20 23.13 9.69
CA TYR A 311 -9.02 23.51 10.46
C TYR A 311 -8.59 24.95 10.18
N ASP A 312 -8.56 25.37 8.92
CA ASP A 312 -8.21 26.74 8.54
C ASP A 312 -9.13 27.77 9.19
N LYS A 313 -10.44 27.49 9.26
CA LYS A 313 -11.45 28.41 9.79
C LYS A 313 -11.57 28.42 11.31
N TYR A 314 -11.46 27.23 11.94
CA TYR A 314 -11.74 27.09 13.38
C TYR A 314 -10.50 26.80 14.21
N GLY A 315 -9.37 26.44 13.59
CA GLY A 315 -8.17 25.98 14.30
C GLY A 315 -8.37 24.63 14.94
N LYS A 316 -7.96 24.51 16.20
CA LYS A 316 -8.07 23.28 17.01
C LYS A 316 -7.20 22.11 16.51
N GLY A 317 -6.02 22.41 15.93
CA GLY A 317 -5.18 21.43 15.29
C GLY A 317 -4.77 20.28 16.19
N ALA A 318 -4.25 20.54 17.38
CA ALA A 318 -3.87 19.48 18.31
C ALA A 318 -5.11 18.68 18.78
N THR A 319 -6.26 19.34 18.97
CA THR A 319 -7.53 18.67 19.31
C THR A 319 -8.00 17.76 18.19
N ILE A 320 -7.93 18.19 16.93
CA ILE A 320 -8.28 17.38 15.75
C ILE A 320 -7.38 16.15 15.67
N MET A 321 -6.07 16.31 15.90
CA MET A 321 -5.12 15.17 15.93
C MET A 321 -5.45 14.17 17.05
N ILE A 322 -5.85 14.61 18.23
CA ILE A 322 -6.29 13.76 19.33
C ILE A 322 -7.55 12.98 18.92
N ILE A 323 -8.57 13.65 18.38
CA ILE A 323 -9.83 13.00 17.95
C ILE A 323 -9.55 11.95 16.87
N GLY A 324 -8.75 12.28 15.85
CA GLY A 324 -8.39 11.34 14.80
C GLY A 324 -7.61 10.13 15.32
N SER A 325 -6.68 10.34 16.27
CA SER A 325 -5.96 9.22 16.91
C SER A 325 -6.90 8.32 17.74
N PHE A 326 -7.88 8.87 18.45
CA PHE A 326 -8.91 8.08 19.15
C PHE A 326 -9.78 7.27 18.18
N ILE A 327 -10.08 7.81 17.02
CA ILE A 327 -10.78 7.08 15.96
C ILE A 327 -9.98 5.83 15.57
N LEU A 328 -8.66 5.95 15.37
CA LEU A 328 -7.80 4.81 15.05
C LEU A 328 -7.83 3.75 16.16
N VAL A 329 -7.73 4.17 17.44
CA VAL A 329 -7.83 3.25 18.59
C VAL A 329 -9.16 2.50 18.58
N THR A 330 -10.27 3.21 18.34
CA THR A 330 -11.60 2.59 18.29
C THR A 330 -11.69 1.58 17.14
N VAL A 331 -11.23 1.95 15.95
CA VAL A 331 -11.29 1.07 14.77
C VAL A 331 -10.45 -0.18 14.99
N HIS A 332 -9.17 -0.04 15.33
CA HIS A 332 -8.29 -1.20 15.51
C HIS A 332 -8.71 -2.04 16.72
N GLY A 333 -9.24 -1.41 17.78
CA GLY A 333 -9.82 -2.12 18.92
C GLY A 333 -10.99 -2.99 18.52
N VAL A 334 -11.95 -2.49 17.74
CA VAL A 334 -13.09 -3.28 17.23
C VAL A 334 -12.62 -4.39 16.28
N LEU A 335 -11.69 -4.05 15.37
CA LEU A 335 -11.13 -5.04 14.45
C LEU A 335 -10.29 -6.11 15.15
N ALA A 336 -9.76 -5.85 16.34
CA ALA A 336 -9.04 -6.84 17.15
C ALA A 336 -9.97 -7.86 17.81
N ILE A 337 -11.25 -7.54 18.06
CA ILE A 337 -12.19 -8.45 18.77
C ILE A 337 -12.41 -9.71 17.93
N PRO A 338 -12.03 -10.92 18.45
CA PRO A 338 -12.03 -12.14 17.64
C PRO A 338 -13.42 -12.58 17.17
N PHE A 339 -14.44 -12.43 18.02
CA PHE A 339 -15.81 -12.90 17.74
C PHE A 339 -16.62 -11.95 16.84
N ILE A 340 -16.10 -10.76 16.51
CA ILE A 340 -16.72 -9.87 15.53
C ILE A 340 -16.24 -10.27 14.13
N THR A 341 -17.07 -11.07 13.45
CA THR A 341 -16.77 -11.60 12.10
C THR A 341 -17.74 -11.12 11.02
N ALA A 342 -18.67 -10.24 11.37
CA ALA A 342 -19.62 -9.67 10.40
C ALA A 342 -18.91 -8.66 9.47
N TRP A 343 -18.93 -8.91 8.17
CA TRP A 343 -18.23 -8.09 7.16
C TRP A 343 -18.69 -6.63 7.14
N TRP A 344 -19.96 -6.36 7.41
CA TRP A 344 -20.48 -4.99 7.46
C TRP A 344 -19.90 -4.17 8.60
N VAL A 345 -19.52 -4.82 9.73
CA VAL A 345 -18.79 -4.13 10.81
C VAL A 345 -17.43 -3.70 10.32
N ALA A 346 -16.70 -4.57 9.60
CA ALA A 346 -15.42 -4.20 9.00
C ALA A 346 -15.57 -3.04 8.01
N ALA A 347 -16.61 -3.03 7.17
CA ALA A 347 -16.88 -1.95 6.23
C ALA A 347 -17.12 -0.61 6.95
N ILE A 348 -17.92 -0.61 8.03
CA ILE A 348 -18.15 0.59 8.86
C ILE A 348 -16.83 1.05 9.50
N MET A 349 -16.03 0.13 10.06
CA MET A 349 -14.75 0.48 10.68
C MET A 349 -13.77 1.06 9.66
N VAL A 350 -13.72 0.55 8.44
CA VAL A 350 -12.87 1.10 7.37
C VAL A 350 -13.31 2.51 6.94
N ILE A 351 -14.63 2.77 6.89
CA ILE A 351 -15.16 4.13 6.62
C ILE A 351 -14.74 5.08 7.75
N ILE A 352 -14.91 4.66 9.00
CA ILE A 352 -14.50 5.44 10.18
C ILE A 352 -12.99 5.67 10.19
N LEU A 353 -12.19 4.65 9.79
CA LEU A 353 -10.74 4.79 9.62
C LEU A 353 -10.40 5.88 8.59
N GLY A 354 -11.14 5.92 7.47
CA GLY A 354 -11.01 6.96 6.45
C GLY A 354 -11.30 8.37 6.99
N ILE A 355 -12.26 8.51 7.91
CA ILE A 355 -12.53 9.78 8.59
C ILE A 355 -11.30 10.18 9.45
N GLY A 356 -10.80 9.29 10.29
CA GLY A 356 -9.60 9.53 11.11
C GLY A 356 -8.38 9.88 10.26
N PHE A 357 -8.19 9.15 9.15
CA PHE A 357 -7.09 9.38 8.21
C PHE A 357 -7.22 10.69 7.43
N SER A 358 -8.40 11.25 7.32
CA SER A 358 -8.59 12.59 6.74
C SER A 358 -8.39 13.71 7.76
N LEU A 359 -8.77 13.49 9.02
CA LEU A 359 -8.67 14.48 10.09
C LEU A 359 -7.22 14.81 10.45
N VAL A 360 -6.42 13.80 10.79
CA VAL A 360 -5.07 14.02 11.33
C VAL A 360 -4.14 14.71 10.34
N PRO A 361 -3.95 14.26 9.10
CA PRO A 361 -3.07 14.94 8.16
C PRO A 361 -3.50 16.36 7.82
N SER A 362 -4.81 16.65 7.80
CA SER A 362 -5.33 17.98 7.52
C SER A 362 -4.97 19.02 8.60
N ALA A 363 -4.69 18.57 9.82
CA ALA A 363 -4.24 19.43 10.93
C ALA A 363 -2.73 19.32 11.16
N MET A 364 -2.13 18.14 11.01
CA MET A 364 -0.75 17.84 11.33
C MET A 364 0.24 18.58 10.42
N TRP A 365 0.07 18.48 9.11
CA TRP A 365 0.99 19.11 8.18
C TRP A 365 1.00 20.63 8.26
N PRO A 366 -0.14 21.35 8.37
CA PRO A 366 -0.15 22.78 8.59
C PRO A 366 0.31 23.20 9.99
N SER A 367 0.45 22.28 10.94
CA SER A 367 0.98 22.56 12.27
C SER A 367 2.50 22.64 12.31
N VAL A 368 3.21 22.01 11.38
CA VAL A 368 4.69 22.03 11.34
C VAL A 368 5.25 23.45 11.23
N PRO A 369 4.75 24.34 10.34
CA PRO A 369 5.20 25.74 10.27
C PRO A 369 4.96 26.58 11.50
N LYS A 370 4.04 26.16 12.39
CA LYS A 370 3.81 26.82 13.67
C LYS A 370 4.83 26.44 14.75
N ILE A 371 5.51 25.31 14.58
CA ILE A 371 6.50 24.75 15.52
C ILE A 371 7.93 25.11 15.09
N ILE A 372 8.19 25.06 13.79
CA ILE A 372 9.52 25.24 13.19
C ILE A 372 9.54 26.53 12.38
N PRO A 373 10.58 27.36 12.53
CA PRO A 373 10.74 28.57 11.72
C PRO A 373 10.74 28.29 10.22
N GLU A 374 10.19 29.22 9.43
CA GLU A 374 10.02 29.11 7.99
C GLU A 374 11.32 28.72 7.26
N LYS A 375 12.45 29.29 7.66
CA LYS A 375 13.80 29.01 7.13
C LYS A 375 14.25 27.55 7.24
N GLN A 376 13.63 26.74 8.09
CA GLN A 376 14.02 25.38 8.41
C GLN A 376 12.95 24.34 8.04
N LEU A 377 11.84 24.79 7.45
CA LEU A 377 10.69 23.93 7.12
C LEU A 377 11.05 22.81 6.16
N GLY A 378 11.83 23.10 5.12
CA GLY A 378 12.27 22.08 4.15
C GLY A 378 13.02 20.93 4.83
N THR A 379 13.96 21.26 5.73
CA THR A 379 14.71 20.26 6.51
C THR A 379 13.78 19.52 7.49
N ALA A 380 12.86 20.22 8.16
CA ALA A 380 11.93 19.61 9.10
C ALA A 380 11.01 18.60 8.42
N TYR A 381 10.43 18.94 7.28
CA TYR A 381 9.62 18.00 6.50
C TYR A 381 10.42 16.79 6.01
N ALA A 382 11.65 16.98 5.53
CA ALA A 382 12.51 15.89 5.09
C ALA A 382 12.79 14.90 6.23
N VAL A 383 13.09 15.40 7.44
CA VAL A 383 13.33 14.56 8.63
C VAL A 383 12.04 13.86 9.08
N ILE A 384 10.88 14.53 9.08
CA ILE A 384 9.59 13.91 9.42
C ILE A 384 9.27 12.78 8.44
N PHE A 385 9.42 13.00 7.14
CA PHE A 385 9.18 11.96 6.13
C PHE A 385 10.17 10.80 6.25
N TRP A 386 11.43 11.07 6.58
CA TRP A 386 12.40 10.01 6.83
C TRP A 386 12.02 9.16 8.05
N ILE A 387 11.62 9.79 9.17
CA ILE A 387 11.10 9.10 10.36
C ILE A 387 9.83 8.30 10.02
N GLN A 388 8.93 8.86 9.22
CA GLN A 388 7.72 8.17 8.75
C GLN A 388 8.09 6.90 7.95
N ASN A 389 9.08 6.98 7.05
CA ASN A 389 9.53 5.83 6.27
C ASN A 389 10.15 4.72 7.13
N ILE A 390 10.75 5.05 8.29
CA ILE A 390 11.18 4.04 9.27
C ILE A 390 9.98 3.19 9.71
N GLY A 391 8.86 3.81 10.07
CA GLY A 391 7.64 3.09 10.42
C GLY A 391 7.07 2.26 9.27
N LEU A 392 7.06 2.84 8.06
CA LEU A 392 6.60 2.14 6.85
C LEU A 392 7.49 0.97 6.44
N MET A 393 8.74 0.92 6.90
CA MET A 393 9.65 -0.20 6.73
C MET A 393 9.45 -1.28 7.80
N PHE A 394 9.49 -0.88 9.08
CA PHE A 394 9.51 -1.86 10.17
C PHE A 394 8.13 -2.46 10.46
N VAL A 395 7.04 -1.70 10.33
CA VAL A 395 5.72 -2.20 10.71
C VAL A 395 5.22 -3.28 9.76
N PRO A 396 5.26 -3.16 8.42
CA PRO A 396 4.89 -4.28 7.54
C PRO A 396 5.72 -5.54 7.74
N LEU A 397 7.03 -5.38 7.99
CA LEU A 397 7.92 -6.50 8.30
C LEU A 397 7.50 -7.19 9.60
N LEU A 398 7.25 -6.41 10.66
CA LEU A 398 6.80 -6.94 11.94
C LEU A 398 5.47 -7.69 11.81
N LEU A 399 4.53 -7.15 11.04
CA LEU A 399 3.23 -7.80 10.79
C LEU A 399 3.42 -9.13 10.08
N GLY A 400 4.28 -9.20 9.05
CA GLY A 400 4.60 -10.46 8.36
C GLY A 400 5.13 -11.52 9.32
N ILE A 401 6.13 -11.16 10.12
CA ILE A 401 6.75 -12.04 11.12
C ILE A 401 5.73 -12.50 12.18
N VAL A 402 4.94 -11.58 12.72
CA VAL A 402 3.94 -11.92 13.74
C VAL A 402 2.86 -12.83 13.16
N LEU A 403 2.35 -12.50 11.97
CA LEU A 403 1.31 -13.30 11.32
C LEU A 403 1.79 -14.71 10.99
N SER A 404 3.03 -14.87 10.53
CA SER A 404 3.64 -16.16 10.25
C SER A 404 3.84 -16.99 11.53
N ASN A 405 4.46 -16.39 12.56
CA ASN A 405 4.77 -17.08 13.81
C ASN A 405 3.56 -17.44 14.65
N THR A 406 2.48 -16.67 14.56
CA THR A 406 1.23 -16.95 15.27
C THR A 406 0.28 -17.86 14.51
N ASN A 407 0.59 -18.18 13.25
CA ASN A 407 -0.19 -19.06 12.38
C ASN A 407 0.74 -20.02 11.62
N PRO A 408 1.60 -20.81 12.28
CA PRO A 408 2.66 -21.59 11.63
C PRO A 408 2.13 -22.66 10.67
N ASP A 409 0.96 -23.19 10.93
CA ASP A 409 0.37 -24.30 10.16
C ASP A 409 -0.40 -23.81 8.91
N VAL A 410 -0.79 -22.53 8.82
CA VAL A 410 -1.69 -22.06 7.76
C VAL A 410 -1.09 -22.22 6.36
N SER A 411 0.14 -21.74 6.14
CA SER A 411 0.80 -21.87 4.83
C SER A 411 1.10 -23.33 4.46
N PRO A 412 1.65 -24.19 5.35
CA PRO A 412 1.81 -25.62 5.08
C PRO A 412 0.50 -26.31 4.74
N ASN A 413 -0.56 -26.11 5.55
CA ASN A 413 -1.86 -26.75 5.34
C ASN A 413 -2.50 -26.35 4.01
N LYS A 414 -2.41 -25.08 3.64
CA LYS A 414 -2.85 -24.59 2.31
C LYS A 414 -2.08 -25.30 1.17
N ARG A 415 -0.78 -25.54 1.34
CA ARG A 415 0.03 -26.28 0.35
C ARG A 415 -0.43 -27.73 0.22
N TYR A 416 -0.76 -28.42 1.31
CA TYR A 416 -1.28 -29.78 1.27
C TYR A 416 -2.63 -29.87 0.55
N VAL A 417 -3.56 -28.96 0.86
CA VAL A 417 -4.85 -28.90 0.15
C VAL A 417 -4.65 -28.61 -1.33
N LYS A 418 -3.78 -27.65 -1.67
CA LYS A 418 -3.44 -27.34 -3.06
C LYS A 418 -2.83 -28.55 -3.78
N GLY A 419 -1.85 -29.20 -3.15
CA GLY A 419 -1.22 -30.42 -3.67
C GLY A 419 -2.21 -31.55 -3.92
N GLY A 420 -3.22 -31.70 -3.03
CA GLY A 420 -4.33 -32.63 -3.24
C GLY A 420 -5.15 -32.32 -4.48
N ILE A 421 -5.48 -31.06 -4.71
CA ILE A 421 -6.22 -30.62 -5.90
C ILE A 421 -5.38 -30.84 -7.17
N GLU A 422 -4.10 -30.48 -7.14
CA GLU A 422 -3.17 -30.68 -8.24
C GLU A 422 -3.04 -32.16 -8.62
N LYS A 423 -2.92 -33.03 -7.62
CA LYS A 423 -2.81 -34.47 -7.82
C LYS A 423 -4.09 -35.06 -8.40
N ALA A 424 -5.26 -34.71 -7.81
CA ALA A 424 -6.54 -35.17 -8.33
C ALA A 424 -6.74 -34.75 -9.80
N LEU A 425 -6.41 -33.50 -10.13
CA LEU A 425 -6.54 -33.00 -11.49
C LEU A 425 -5.58 -33.68 -12.47
N SER A 426 -4.32 -33.91 -12.06
CA SER A 426 -3.33 -34.58 -12.89
C SER A 426 -3.69 -36.05 -13.17
N GLU A 427 -4.23 -36.77 -12.19
CA GLU A 427 -4.70 -38.15 -12.36
C GLU A 427 -5.89 -38.23 -13.33
N VAL A 428 -6.88 -37.35 -13.20
CA VAL A 428 -8.01 -37.27 -14.15
C VAL A 428 -7.55 -36.95 -15.56
N MET A 429 -6.57 -36.04 -15.71
CA MET A 429 -6.05 -35.68 -17.03
C MET A 429 -5.18 -36.74 -17.66
N ALA A 430 -4.46 -37.54 -16.86
CA ALA A 430 -3.65 -38.64 -17.36
C ALA A 430 -4.52 -39.80 -17.88
N SER A 431 -5.67 -40.04 -17.24
CA SER A 431 -6.58 -41.12 -17.66
C SER A 431 -7.30 -40.81 -18.97
N ASN A 432 -7.29 -39.58 -19.46
CA ASN A 432 -8.12 -39.09 -20.56
C ASN A 432 -9.62 -39.41 -20.42
N ASN A 433 -10.04 -39.72 -19.21
CA ASN A 433 -11.37 -40.20 -18.91
C ASN A 433 -11.97 -39.27 -17.83
N PHE A 434 -12.93 -38.48 -18.24
CA PHE A 434 -13.52 -37.41 -17.40
C PHE A 434 -14.86 -37.84 -16.85
N THR A 435 -15.05 -39.13 -16.55
CA THR A 435 -16.28 -39.58 -15.92
C THR A 435 -16.37 -39.08 -14.49
N PRO A 436 -17.57 -38.75 -13.96
CA PRO A 436 -17.75 -38.31 -12.58
C PRO A 436 -17.18 -39.32 -11.56
N LYS A 437 -17.20 -40.64 -11.89
CA LYS A 437 -16.66 -41.68 -11.03
C LYS A 437 -15.15 -41.61 -10.89
N GLU A 438 -14.42 -41.35 -11.99
CA GLU A 438 -12.96 -41.26 -11.97
C GLU A 438 -12.48 -39.98 -11.32
N ILE A 439 -13.17 -38.87 -11.57
CA ILE A 439 -12.93 -37.61 -10.86
C ILE A 439 -13.10 -37.83 -9.36
N LYS A 440 -14.19 -38.49 -8.93
CA LYS A 440 -14.44 -38.80 -7.51
C LYS A 440 -13.35 -39.66 -6.90
N ASN A 441 -12.92 -40.73 -7.57
CA ASN A 441 -11.88 -41.61 -7.05
C ASN A 441 -10.52 -40.90 -6.90
N ALA A 442 -10.14 -40.06 -7.88
CA ALA A 442 -8.91 -39.26 -7.83
C ALA A 442 -8.95 -38.25 -6.70
N VAL A 443 -10.10 -37.57 -6.49
CA VAL A 443 -10.30 -36.61 -5.40
C VAL A 443 -10.25 -37.32 -4.05
N ASP A 444 -10.96 -38.45 -3.89
CA ASP A 444 -10.97 -39.19 -2.62
C ASP A 444 -9.57 -39.56 -2.17
N LYS A 445 -8.75 -40.07 -3.09
CA LYS A 445 -7.35 -40.44 -2.81
C LYS A 445 -6.48 -39.21 -2.50
N ALA A 446 -6.62 -38.13 -3.27
CA ALA A 446 -5.82 -36.93 -3.08
C ALA A 446 -6.15 -36.21 -1.77
N VAL A 447 -7.43 -36.20 -1.37
CA VAL A 447 -7.87 -35.62 -0.08
C VAL A 447 -7.34 -36.42 1.09
N GLU A 448 -7.44 -37.76 1.04
CA GLU A 448 -6.91 -38.62 2.10
C GLU A 448 -5.44 -38.31 2.37
N ILE A 449 -4.60 -38.29 1.33
CA ILE A 449 -3.17 -37.94 1.45
C ILE A 449 -2.97 -36.53 2.01
N SER A 450 -3.79 -35.56 1.58
CA SER A 450 -3.65 -34.16 2.03
C SER A 450 -4.04 -33.99 3.49
N VAL A 451 -5.14 -34.59 3.91
CA VAL A 451 -5.63 -34.54 5.30
C VAL A 451 -4.68 -35.29 6.23
N ASP A 452 -4.19 -36.47 5.84
CA ASP A 452 -3.20 -37.22 6.62
C ASP A 452 -1.91 -36.40 6.81
N SER A 453 -1.44 -35.71 5.77
CA SER A 453 -0.29 -34.82 5.87
C SER A 453 -0.52 -33.67 6.84
N ILE A 454 -1.69 -33.03 6.80
CA ILE A 454 -2.05 -31.95 7.75
C ILE A 454 -2.05 -32.47 9.18
N VAL A 455 -2.68 -33.60 9.42
CA VAL A 455 -2.76 -34.22 10.76
C VAL A 455 -1.38 -34.61 11.28
N GLN A 456 -0.53 -35.18 10.43
CA GLN A 456 0.80 -35.64 10.82
C GLN A 456 1.78 -34.51 11.10
N TYR A 457 1.70 -33.39 10.39
CA TYR A 457 2.70 -32.32 10.42
C TYR A 457 2.20 -31.02 11.06
N SER A 458 0.98 -31.01 11.64
CA SER A 458 0.51 -29.85 12.38
C SER A 458 1.33 -29.65 13.65
N THR A 459 1.82 -28.43 13.85
CA THR A 459 2.74 -28.08 14.96
C THR A 459 2.05 -27.25 16.04
N TYR A 460 0.98 -26.56 15.69
CA TYR A 460 0.33 -25.58 16.59
C TYR A 460 -0.79 -26.19 17.44
N GLU A 461 -1.74 -26.87 16.81
CA GLU A 461 -2.74 -27.68 17.50
C GLU A 461 -2.85 -29.05 16.82
N PRO A 462 -2.68 -30.14 17.53
CA PRO A 462 -2.89 -31.47 16.97
C PRO A 462 -4.30 -31.58 16.40
N VAL A 463 -4.40 -31.78 15.11
CA VAL A 463 -5.70 -31.99 14.45
C VAL A 463 -6.05 -33.46 14.61
N GLU A 464 -7.09 -33.75 15.44
CA GLU A 464 -7.63 -35.10 15.51
C GLU A 464 -8.51 -35.37 14.28
N MET A 465 -8.26 -36.46 13.56
CA MET A 465 -9.06 -36.89 12.41
C MET A 465 -10.55 -37.01 12.73
N SER A 466 -10.89 -37.37 13.97
CA SER A 466 -12.28 -37.44 14.46
C SER A 466 -13.03 -36.12 14.44
N ASN A 467 -12.30 -35.00 14.41
CA ASN A 467 -12.85 -33.64 14.41
C ASN A 467 -12.97 -33.03 13.01
N VAL A 468 -12.54 -33.74 11.97
CA VAL A 468 -12.59 -33.28 10.58
C VAL A 468 -13.73 -33.97 9.85
N ASP A 469 -14.69 -33.22 9.33
CA ASP A 469 -15.68 -33.77 8.41
C ASP A 469 -15.04 -34.03 7.03
N GLY A 470 -14.43 -35.22 6.93
CA GLY A 470 -13.76 -35.65 5.70
C GLY A 470 -14.68 -35.67 4.49
N SER A 471 -15.99 -35.85 4.68
CA SER A 471 -16.97 -35.84 3.58
C SER A 471 -17.14 -34.43 3.02
N LYS A 472 -17.15 -33.41 3.85
CA LYS A 472 -17.24 -32.02 3.44
C LYS A 472 -15.97 -31.55 2.73
N VAL A 473 -14.78 -31.92 3.24
CA VAL A 473 -13.49 -31.66 2.60
C VAL A 473 -13.47 -32.30 1.22
N LYS A 474 -13.82 -33.58 1.11
CA LYS A 474 -13.90 -34.33 -0.15
C LYS A 474 -14.85 -33.67 -1.14
N ASN A 475 -16.05 -33.33 -0.71
CA ASN A 475 -17.04 -32.69 -1.60
C ASN A 475 -16.56 -31.33 -2.11
N THR A 476 -15.96 -30.51 -1.25
CA THR A 476 -15.44 -29.18 -1.66
C THR A 476 -14.31 -29.31 -2.69
N ILE A 477 -13.39 -30.23 -2.50
CA ILE A 477 -12.31 -30.47 -3.47
C ILE A 477 -12.88 -31.07 -4.76
N TYR A 478 -13.82 -32.01 -4.66
CA TYR A 478 -14.50 -32.61 -5.80
C TYR A 478 -15.20 -31.56 -6.67
N GLU A 479 -16.02 -30.70 -6.07
CA GLU A 479 -16.69 -29.61 -6.78
C GLU A 479 -15.69 -28.64 -7.40
N SER A 480 -14.59 -28.33 -6.72
CA SER A 480 -13.52 -27.47 -7.24
C SER A 480 -12.83 -28.08 -8.48
N VAL A 481 -12.54 -29.40 -8.45
CA VAL A 481 -11.95 -30.11 -9.57
C VAL A 481 -12.95 -30.23 -10.73
N LEU A 482 -14.22 -30.55 -10.43
CA LEU A 482 -15.29 -30.68 -11.42
C LEU A 482 -15.55 -29.36 -12.14
N ALA A 483 -15.69 -28.27 -11.39
CA ALA A 483 -15.85 -26.93 -11.95
C ALA A 483 -14.64 -26.53 -12.82
N GLY A 484 -13.46 -26.96 -12.43
CA GLY A 484 -12.25 -26.77 -13.17
C GLY A 484 -12.20 -27.54 -14.48
N VAL A 485 -12.48 -28.83 -14.44
CA VAL A 485 -12.53 -29.67 -15.64
C VAL A 485 -13.55 -29.17 -16.65
N GLY A 486 -14.71 -28.66 -16.20
CA GLY A 486 -15.74 -28.08 -17.07
C GLY A 486 -15.29 -26.81 -17.81
N LYS A 487 -14.30 -26.09 -17.30
CA LYS A 487 -13.75 -24.87 -17.93
C LYS A 487 -12.60 -25.16 -18.91
N VAL A 488 -12.05 -26.38 -18.96
CA VAL A 488 -10.89 -26.71 -19.78
C VAL A 488 -11.27 -26.80 -21.26
N ASN A 489 -10.83 -25.85 -22.05
CA ASN A 489 -10.82 -25.98 -23.51
C ASN A 489 -9.55 -26.71 -23.93
N PHE A 490 -9.68 -28.03 -24.18
CA PHE A 490 -8.57 -28.93 -24.46
C PHE A 490 -7.81 -28.64 -25.75
N SER A 491 -8.27 -27.69 -26.56
CA SER A 491 -7.67 -27.38 -27.87
C SER A 491 -6.61 -26.27 -27.84
N LYS A 492 -6.56 -25.45 -26.77
CA LYS A 492 -5.61 -24.33 -26.68
C LYS A 492 -5.09 -24.19 -25.24
N ASP A 493 -3.79 -24.28 -25.06
CA ASP A 493 -3.05 -23.87 -23.86
C ASP A 493 -3.44 -24.56 -22.53
N LYS A 494 -3.36 -25.89 -22.53
CA LYS A 494 -3.65 -26.80 -21.41
C LYS A 494 -3.04 -26.35 -20.06
N LYS A 495 -1.79 -25.85 -20.07
CA LYS A 495 -1.01 -25.57 -18.86
C LYS A 495 -1.54 -24.35 -18.07
N ASN A 496 -1.92 -23.28 -18.75
CA ASN A 496 -2.42 -22.06 -18.10
C ASN A 496 -3.84 -22.24 -17.56
N VAL A 497 -4.67 -22.98 -18.28
CA VAL A 497 -6.02 -23.32 -17.82
C VAL A 497 -5.97 -24.20 -16.58
N ILE A 498 -5.08 -25.20 -16.53
CA ILE A 498 -4.89 -26.04 -15.34
C ILE A 498 -4.45 -25.22 -14.14
N LYS A 499 -3.47 -24.32 -14.31
CA LYS A 499 -3.03 -23.42 -13.23
C LYS A 499 -4.18 -22.56 -12.69
N SER A 500 -5.01 -22.01 -13.56
CA SER A 500 -6.18 -21.21 -13.17
C SER A 500 -7.15 -22.04 -12.33
N ILE A 501 -7.46 -23.26 -12.76
CA ILE A 501 -8.33 -24.19 -12.06
C ILE A 501 -7.83 -24.53 -10.66
N ILE A 502 -6.53 -24.88 -10.54
CA ILE A 502 -5.89 -25.19 -9.26
C ILE A 502 -6.01 -24.00 -8.31
N ASN A 503 -5.76 -22.79 -8.80
CA ASN A 503 -5.80 -21.60 -7.96
C ASN A 503 -7.21 -21.25 -7.49
N GLU A 504 -8.20 -21.27 -8.37
CA GLU A 504 -9.59 -21.01 -8.02
C GLU A 504 -10.14 -22.09 -7.08
N GLY A 505 -9.87 -23.34 -7.38
CA GLY A 505 -10.26 -24.48 -6.57
C GLY A 505 -9.64 -24.41 -5.17
N SER A 506 -8.34 -24.10 -5.08
CA SER A 506 -7.65 -23.95 -3.80
C SER A 506 -8.24 -22.82 -2.95
N GLN A 507 -8.49 -21.66 -3.52
CA GLN A 507 -9.08 -20.54 -2.78
C GLN A 507 -10.50 -20.84 -2.32
N SER A 508 -11.31 -21.50 -3.15
CA SER A 508 -12.65 -21.94 -2.77
C SER A 508 -12.60 -22.97 -1.65
N ALA A 509 -11.68 -23.92 -1.72
CA ALA A 509 -11.45 -24.91 -0.70
C ALA A 509 -11.01 -24.29 0.65
N PHE A 510 -10.07 -23.34 0.63
CA PHE A 510 -9.61 -22.66 1.85
C PHE A 510 -10.73 -21.93 2.58
N ILE A 511 -11.67 -21.34 1.87
CA ILE A 511 -12.82 -20.66 2.48
C ILE A 511 -13.82 -21.68 3.02
N SER A 512 -14.13 -22.71 2.25
CA SER A 512 -15.18 -23.68 2.57
C SER A 512 -14.77 -24.66 3.67
N ILE A 513 -13.51 -25.11 3.68
CA ILE A 513 -12.99 -26.15 4.58
C ILE A 513 -12.58 -25.59 5.93
N ASN A 514 -12.32 -24.30 6.07
CA ASN A 514 -11.78 -23.74 7.32
C ASN A 514 -12.67 -23.96 8.56
N ASN A 515 -13.95 -24.25 8.39
CA ASN A 515 -14.84 -24.59 9.49
C ASN A 515 -14.55 -25.97 10.11
N GLU A 516 -13.65 -26.76 9.50
CA GLU A 516 -13.31 -28.14 9.89
C GLU A 516 -12.01 -28.22 10.71
N LYS A 517 -11.58 -27.12 11.33
CA LYS A 517 -10.38 -27.05 12.21
C LYS A 517 -9.04 -27.41 11.50
N LEU A 518 -8.96 -27.24 10.20
CA LEU A 518 -7.73 -27.51 9.45
C LEU A 518 -6.73 -26.34 9.43
N ASN A 519 -6.95 -25.29 10.20
CA ASN A 519 -6.08 -24.11 10.27
C ASN A 519 -5.70 -23.55 8.87
N LEU A 520 -6.71 -23.26 8.05
CA LEU A 520 -6.53 -22.73 6.70
C LEU A 520 -6.67 -21.20 6.62
N ARG A 521 -6.95 -20.54 7.74
CA ARG A 521 -7.15 -19.09 7.82
C ARG A 521 -6.22 -18.46 8.82
N TYR A 522 -5.66 -17.31 8.44
CA TYR A 522 -4.89 -16.52 9.36
C TYR A 522 -5.74 -15.87 10.45
N ASN A 523 -5.29 -16.00 11.69
CA ASN A 523 -5.79 -15.25 12.81
C ASN A 523 -5.01 -13.94 12.93
N TYR A 524 -5.66 -12.83 12.63
CA TYR A 524 -5.08 -11.49 12.64
C TYR A 524 -5.10 -10.80 14.02
N PHE A 525 -5.40 -11.51 15.09
CA PHE A 525 -5.57 -10.92 16.41
C PHE A 525 -4.33 -10.12 16.86
N TYR A 526 -3.16 -10.73 16.79
CA TYR A 526 -1.92 -10.08 17.22
C TYR A 526 -1.51 -8.91 16.31
N ASP A 527 -1.76 -9.00 15.01
CA ASP A 527 -1.53 -7.88 14.08
C ASP A 527 -2.43 -6.69 14.40
N MET A 528 -3.70 -6.94 14.75
CA MET A 528 -4.60 -5.87 15.18
C MET A 528 -4.18 -5.27 16.52
N LEU A 529 -3.57 -6.04 17.43
CA LEU A 529 -2.99 -5.50 18.66
C LEU A 529 -1.79 -4.60 18.39
N ILE A 530 -0.96 -4.89 17.39
CA ILE A 530 0.12 -3.99 16.96
C ILE A 530 -0.47 -2.65 16.51
N PHE A 531 -1.48 -2.65 15.63
CA PHE A 531 -2.13 -1.43 15.17
C PHE A 531 -2.81 -0.69 16.32
N LEU A 532 -3.46 -1.39 17.24
CA LEU A 532 -4.08 -0.80 18.43
C LEU A 532 -3.03 -0.12 19.32
N THR A 533 -1.86 -0.74 19.49
CA THR A 533 -0.74 -0.19 20.26
C THR A 533 -0.20 1.08 19.61
N LEU A 534 0.07 1.05 18.28
CA LEU A 534 0.52 2.22 17.54
C LEU A 534 -0.49 3.37 17.62
N SER A 535 -1.78 3.05 17.47
CA SER A 535 -2.87 4.02 17.61
C SER A 535 -2.97 4.61 19.00
N SER A 536 -2.81 3.78 20.05
CA SER A 536 -2.84 4.24 21.44
C SER A 536 -1.66 5.14 21.76
N LEU A 537 -0.46 4.80 21.28
CA LEU A 537 0.71 5.66 21.41
C LEU A 537 0.51 6.99 20.65
N SER A 538 -0.14 6.97 19.47
CA SER A 538 -0.42 8.20 18.74
C SER A 538 -1.31 9.17 19.53
N VAL A 539 -2.29 8.65 20.30
CA VAL A 539 -3.10 9.47 21.22
C VAL A 539 -2.23 10.14 22.28
N ILE A 540 -1.30 9.37 22.88
CA ILE A 540 -0.40 9.92 23.91
C ILE A 540 0.43 11.07 23.33
N PHE A 541 1.04 10.88 22.16
CA PHE A 541 1.86 11.92 21.53
C PHE A 541 1.05 13.11 21.04
N ALA A 542 -0.20 12.92 20.64
CA ALA A 542 -1.11 14.02 20.32
C ALA A 542 -1.45 14.86 21.57
N PHE A 543 -1.65 14.22 22.74
CA PHE A 543 -1.83 14.95 24.01
C PHE A 543 -0.54 15.66 24.44
N LEU A 544 0.62 15.02 24.35
CA LEU A 544 1.91 15.64 24.67
C LEU A 544 2.16 16.87 23.79
N LEU A 545 1.85 16.76 22.49
CA LEU A 545 1.94 17.89 21.56
C LEU A 545 1.03 19.05 21.98
N LYS A 546 -0.21 18.76 22.41
CA LYS A 546 -1.16 19.77 22.89
C LYS A 546 -0.68 20.44 24.17
N ILE A 547 -0.08 19.69 25.09
CA ILE A 547 0.51 20.23 26.32
C ILE A 547 1.68 21.13 25.99
N GLU A 548 2.56 20.70 25.08
CA GLU A 548 3.72 21.49 24.66
C GLU A 548 3.32 22.75 23.89
N ASP A 549 2.30 22.67 23.04
CA ASP A 549 1.69 23.83 22.39
C ASP A 549 1.24 24.87 23.41
N LYS A 550 0.53 24.45 24.47
CA LYS A 550 0.10 25.31 25.53
C LYS A 550 1.28 25.93 26.32
N ARG A 551 2.38 25.14 26.49
CA ARG A 551 3.58 25.58 27.21
C ARG A 551 4.41 26.59 26.42
N LYS A 552 4.54 26.39 25.12
CA LYS A 552 5.42 27.17 24.23
C LYS A 552 4.70 28.25 23.44
N GLY A 553 3.37 28.17 23.33
CA GLY A 553 2.59 29.12 22.58
C GLY A 553 2.73 29.00 21.06
N TYR A 554 2.86 27.78 20.52
CA TYR A 554 2.97 27.58 19.06
C TYR A 554 1.72 28.01 18.30
N GLY A 555 0.55 28.02 18.96
CA GLY A 555 -0.72 28.41 18.35
C GLY A 555 -1.36 27.31 17.50
N LEU A 556 -1.14 26.03 17.83
CA LEU A 556 -1.74 24.89 17.10
C LEU A 556 -3.28 24.88 17.20
N GLU A 557 -3.82 25.45 18.27
CA GLU A 557 -5.27 25.57 18.47
C GLU A 557 -5.88 26.80 17.78
N LEU A 558 -5.06 27.71 17.23
CA LEU A 558 -5.53 28.90 16.54
C LEU A 558 -5.87 28.63 15.07
N PRO A 559 -6.87 29.30 14.49
CA PRO A 559 -7.15 29.21 13.07
C PRO A 559 -5.97 29.70 12.22
N ASN A 560 -5.88 29.25 10.97
CA ASN A 560 -4.87 29.72 10.02
C ASN A 560 -5.31 30.99 9.28
N ILE A 561 -6.61 31.25 9.23
CA ILE A 561 -7.19 32.43 8.61
C ILE A 561 -7.62 33.37 9.74
N GLU A 562 -6.98 34.53 9.83
CA GLU A 562 -7.44 35.61 10.69
C GLU A 562 -8.80 36.11 10.18
N LYS A 563 -9.75 36.33 11.11
CA LYS A 563 -11.08 36.86 10.79
C LYS A 563 -11.04 38.36 10.54
#